data_82f715a432ae7d29b89f5b8ebac5c427
#
_entry.id   82f715a432ae7d29b89f5b8ebac5c427
#
_cell.length_a   1.000
_cell.length_b   1.000
_cell.length_c   1.000
_cell.angle_alpha   90.00
_cell.angle_beta   90.00
_cell.angle_gamma   90.00
#
_symmetry.space_group_name_H-M   'P 1'
#
loop_
_entity.id
_entity.type
_entity.pdbx_description
1 polymer ?
#
loop_
_entity_poly.entity_id
_entity_poly.type
_entity_poly.pdbx_seq_one_letter_code
_entity_poly.pdbx_strand_id
1 'polypeptide(L)'
;MFLRKISLAAAFGLLICVAGVFGQQPKAVEKKPEPVPTPEKKDEKSQSQNPGTPKNGKEASNKPVTAEQVAESVILIYGFPGGRERLNQIRKTTIERGRTKLTAADGHIDPVNYERWIIRADTLDKERIRLDQEYPNARYSLIRSDQKIFGIYNDSIFTPRDDASKTFENQTFRGIEALLRYKEDESKIELGGRDKIMAVDYFFIDVTDKAGRKTRFYVSSKTYRVMMLEYDEAGVKYKRKFYNYNYAQGTLVPYRSVLYADDKVVEETDISTITFGQKVDEEMFKAG
;
A
#
# COMPACT_ATOMS: atom_id res chain seq x y z
N MET A 1 1.32 -40.03 32.07
CA MET A 1 2.31 -39.83 30.99
C MET A 1 1.93 -38.53 30.31
N PHE A 2 2.52 -37.42 30.77
CA PHE A 2 2.20 -36.03 30.34
C PHE A 2 3.15 -35.61 29.22
N LEU A 3 2.66 -35.41 27.99
CA LEU A 3 3.43 -34.78 26.91
C LEU A 3 3.18 -33.28 26.97
N ARG A 4 4.22 -32.54 27.34
CA ARG A 4 4.30 -31.06 27.26
C ARG A 4 4.38 -30.65 25.80
N LYS A 5 3.42 -29.81 25.35
CA LYS A 5 3.52 -29.06 24.10
C LYS A 5 4.55 -27.94 24.28
N ILE A 6 5.67 -28.03 23.59
CA ILE A 6 6.67 -26.97 23.48
C ILE A 6 6.29 -26.11 22.27
N SER A 7 5.85 -24.86 22.53
CA SER A 7 5.72 -23.82 21.50
C SER A 7 7.13 -23.35 21.13
N LEU A 8 7.55 -23.63 19.90
CA LEU A 8 8.81 -23.15 19.34
C LEU A 8 8.53 -21.87 18.55
N ALA A 9 8.72 -20.71 19.20
CA ALA A 9 8.84 -19.43 18.52
C ALA A 9 10.27 -19.37 17.94
N ALA A 10 10.42 -19.59 16.64
CA ALA A 10 11.71 -19.49 15.96
C ALA A 10 11.97 -18.03 15.57
N ALA A 11 12.78 -17.36 16.37
CA ALA A 11 13.41 -16.10 16.02
C ALA A 11 14.50 -16.36 14.96
N PHE A 12 14.46 -15.62 13.86
CA PHE A 12 15.55 -15.56 12.88
C PHE A 12 16.59 -14.57 13.41
N GLY A 13 17.55 -15.08 14.17
CA GLY A 13 18.75 -14.37 14.55
C GLY A 13 19.94 -15.05 13.91
N LEU A 14 20.48 -14.51 12.82
CA LEU A 14 21.82 -14.84 12.38
C LEU A 14 22.78 -13.93 13.13
N LEU A 15 23.39 -14.49 14.17
CA LEU A 15 24.40 -13.84 15.03
C LEU A 15 25.73 -13.80 14.27
N ILE A 16 26.22 -12.63 13.87
CA ILE A 16 27.64 -12.41 13.58
C ILE A 16 28.12 -11.30 14.48
N CYS A 17 28.90 -11.69 15.49
CA CYS A 17 29.70 -10.79 16.30
C CYS A 17 30.86 -10.23 15.49
N VAL A 18 30.98 -8.91 15.37
CA VAL A 18 32.26 -8.23 15.10
C VAL A 18 32.42 -7.10 16.09
N ALA A 19 33.52 -7.18 16.83
CA ALA A 19 33.92 -6.31 17.89
C ALA A 19 34.30 -4.91 17.42
N GLY A 20 34.13 -3.97 18.32
CA GLY A 20 34.18 -2.53 18.24
C GLY A 20 35.42 -1.86 17.70
N VAL A 21 35.21 -0.60 17.35
CA VAL A 21 36.21 0.48 17.51
C VAL A 21 35.48 1.76 17.93
N PHE A 22 35.93 2.35 19.02
CA PHE A 22 35.54 3.65 19.56
C PHE A 22 35.93 4.78 18.58
N GLY A 23 35.01 5.68 18.28
CA GLY A 23 35.28 6.93 17.58
C GLY A 23 34.35 8.04 18.07
N GLN A 24 34.94 9.12 18.57
CA GLN A 24 34.35 10.24 19.25
C GLN A 24 33.34 11.04 18.43
N GLN A 25 32.25 11.47 19.07
CA GLN A 25 31.27 12.44 18.55
C GLN A 25 31.79 13.87 18.57
N PRO A 26 31.50 14.70 17.56
CA PRO A 26 31.52 16.15 17.69
C PRO A 26 30.12 16.68 18.09
N LYS A 27 30.13 17.60 19.06
CA LYS A 27 28.96 18.32 19.60
C LYS A 27 28.27 19.16 18.52
N ALA A 28 26.97 18.99 18.38
CA ALA A 28 26.10 19.87 17.57
C ALA A 28 25.78 21.14 18.36
N VAL A 29 25.94 22.29 17.70
CA VAL A 29 25.59 23.63 18.18
C VAL A 29 24.10 23.87 17.93
N GLU A 30 23.39 24.15 19.00
CA GLU A 30 21.96 24.47 19.02
C GLU A 30 21.76 25.91 18.52
N LYS A 31 21.06 26.10 17.37
CA LYS A 31 20.60 27.40 16.90
C LYS A 31 19.15 27.63 17.29
N LYS A 32 18.93 28.68 18.06
CA LYS A 32 17.65 29.22 18.53
C LYS A 32 16.85 29.81 17.35
N PRO A 33 15.55 29.52 17.19
CA PRO A 33 14.75 30.12 16.14
C PRO A 33 14.30 31.54 16.48
N GLU A 34 14.39 32.43 15.47
CA GLU A 34 13.88 33.80 15.49
C GLU A 34 12.35 33.87 15.32
N PRO A 35 11.67 34.90 15.86
CA PRO A 35 10.21 35.00 15.80
C PRO A 35 9.71 35.58 14.46
N VAL A 36 8.64 34.97 13.93
CA VAL A 36 7.91 35.40 12.75
C VAL A 36 6.96 36.55 13.10
N PRO A 37 6.87 37.64 12.29
CA PRO A 37 5.99 38.74 12.55
C PRO A 37 4.54 38.44 12.19
N THR A 38 3.63 38.92 13.04
CA THR A 38 2.18 38.88 12.92
C THR A 38 1.70 39.98 11.93
N PRO A 39 0.78 39.70 10.99
CA PRO A 39 0.14 40.75 10.22
C PRO A 39 -1.08 41.31 10.94
N GLU A 40 -1.13 42.65 10.97
CA GLU A 40 -2.21 43.49 11.50
C GLU A 40 -3.55 43.32 10.78
N LYS A 41 -4.63 43.45 11.58
CA LYS A 41 -6.02 43.59 11.14
C LYS A 41 -6.23 44.96 10.52
N LYS A 42 -6.87 45.02 9.36
CA LYS A 42 -7.61 46.21 8.89
C LYS A 42 -9.08 45.84 8.75
N ASP A 43 -9.88 46.56 9.56
CA ASP A 43 -11.33 46.65 9.42
C ASP A 43 -11.67 47.57 8.25
N GLU A 44 -12.56 47.15 7.36
CA GLU A 44 -13.34 48.05 6.53
C GLU A 44 -14.76 47.50 6.33
N LYS A 45 -15.72 48.25 6.87
CA LYS A 45 -17.15 48.14 6.61
C LYS A 45 -17.46 48.72 5.22
N SER A 46 -18.22 48.00 4.41
CA SER A 46 -19.12 48.64 3.46
C SER A 46 -20.34 47.77 3.18
N GLN A 47 -21.50 48.40 3.39
CA GLN A 47 -22.83 47.91 3.03
C GLN A 47 -23.03 48.05 1.52
N SER A 48 -23.69 47.10 0.86
CA SER A 48 -24.68 47.37 -0.17
C SER A 48 -25.45 46.15 -0.61
N GLN A 49 -26.73 46.15 -0.30
CA GLN A 49 -27.93 45.81 -1.07
C GLN A 49 -27.91 44.61 -2.05
N ASN A 50 -28.81 43.66 -1.72
CA ASN A 50 -29.40 42.64 -2.54
C ASN A 50 -30.13 43.18 -3.78
N PRO A 51 -30.18 42.46 -4.91
CA PRO A 51 -31.45 41.86 -5.30
C PRO A 51 -31.36 40.48 -5.99
N GLY A 52 -32.31 39.64 -5.66
CA GLY A 52 -32.91 38.73 -6.65
C GLY A 52 -32.22 37.39 -6.88
N THR A 53 -32.50 36.40 -6.02
CA THR A 53 -32.22 35.00 -6.25
C THR A 53 -33.23 34.37 -7.22
N PRO A 54 -32.80 33.68 -8.29
CA PRO A 54 -33.59 32.60 -8.87
C PRO A 54 -33.29 31.33 -8.07
N LYS A 55 -34.28 30.86 -7.31
CA LYS A 55 -34.33 29.54 -6.75
C LYS A 55 -34.44 28.52 -7.91
N ASN A 56 -33.30 28.02 -8.37
CA ASN A 56 -33.26 26.72 -9.07
C ASN A 56 -32.74 25.69 -8.06
N GLY A 57 -33.65 25.22 -7.22
CA GLY A 57 -33.46 24.03 -6.42
C GLY A 57 -33.37 22.80 -7.32
N LYS A 58 -32.16 22.42 -7.75
CA LYS A 58 -31.91 21.03 -8.08
C LYS A 58 -31.98 20.27 -6.75
N GLU A 59 -33.08 19.59 -6.51
CA GLU A 59 -33.17 18.53 -5.49
C GLU A 59 -31.99 17.60 -5.73
N ALA A 60 -30.98 17.73 -4.89
CA ALA A 60 -29.91 16.73 -4.82
C ALA A 60 -30.59 15.41 -4.48
N SER A 61 -30.59 14.48 -5.42
CA SER A 61 -31.11 13.14 -5.26
C SER A 61 -30.55 12.53 -3.97
N ASN A 62 -31.42 12.41 -2.96
CA ASN A 62 -31.12 11.86 -1.63
C ASN A 62 -30.94 10.32 -1.68
N LYS A 63 -30.43 9.77 -2.77
CA LYS A 63 -30.10 8.33 -2.83
C LYS A 63 -28.84 8.09 -2.00
N PRO A 64 -28.87 7.11 -1.08
CA PRO A 64 -27.68 6.76 -0.32
C PRO A 64 -26.55 6.34 -1.28
N VAL A 65 -25.34 6.78 -0.99
CA VAL A 65 -24.14 6.42 -1.75
C VAL A 65 -23.92 4.91 -1.61
N THR A 66 -23.65 4.22 -2.73
CA THR A 66 -23.38 2.76 -2.72
C THR A 66 -21.88 2.46 -2.71
N ALA A 67 -21.52 1.22 -2.34
CA ALA A 67 -20.13 0.75 -2.39
C ALA A 67 -19.53 0.88 -3.80
N GLU A 68 -20.31 0.50 -4.82
CA GLU A 68 -19.91 0.58 -6.22
C GLU A 68 -19.63 2.02 -6.66
N GLN A 69 -20.48 2.96 -6.26
CA GLN A 69 -20.27 4.38 -6.60
C GLN A 69 -18.96 4.91 -6.01
N VAL A 70 -18.65 4.54 -4.77
CA VAL A 70 -17.38 4.93 -4.15
C VAL A 70 -16.21 4.25 -4.84
N ALA A 71 -16.28 2.94 -5.09
CA ALA A 71 -15.23 2.18 -5.76
C ALA A 71 -14.96 2.70 -7.18
N GLU A 72 -15.99 2.98 -7.99
CA GLU A 72 -15.82 3.54 -9.34
C GLU A 72 -15.25 4.97 -9.29
N SER A 73 -15.58 5.77 -8.26
CA SER A 73 -14.95 7.07 -8.05
C SER A 73 -13.46 6.94 -7.72
N VAL A 74 -13.07 5.95 -6.90
CA VAL A 74 -11.66 5.62 -6.65
C VAL A 74 -10.99 5.25 -7.97
N ILE A 75 -11.56 4.32 -8.74
CA ILE A 75 -11.00 3.86 -10.02
C ILE A 75 -10.82 5.03 -11.00
N LEU A 76 -11.80 5.94 -11.05
CA LEU A 76 -11.71 7.14 -11.88
C LEU A 76 -10.52 8.02 -11.46
N ILE A 77 -10.33 8.28 -10.17
CA ILE A 77 -9.21 9.11 -9.67
C ILE A 77 -7.85 8.45 -9.92
N TYR A 78 -7.74 7.12 -9.76
CA TYR A 78 -6.48 6.41 -10.01
C TYR A 78 -6.12 6.31 -11.50
N GLY A 79 -7.11 6.27 -12.39
CA GLY A 79 -6.93 6.18 -13.85
C GLY A 79 -7.40 7.42 -14.61
N PHE A 80 -7.38 8.60 -13.99
CA PHE A 80 -7.90 9.83 -14.61
C PHE A 80 -7.17 10.18 -15.92
N PRO A 81 -7.89 10.59 -17.00
CA PRO A 81 -9.35 10.78 -17.07
C PRO A 81 -10.16 9.54 -17.49
N GLY A 82 -9.56 8.42 -17.82
CA GLY A 82 -10.23 7.27 -18.43
C GLY A 82 -10.64 6.14 -17.46
N GLY A 83 -10.38 6.30 -16.15
CA GLY A 83 -10.79 5.34 -15.13
C GLY A 83 -10.23 3.92 -15.38
N ARG A 84 -11.09 2.91 -15.32
CA ARG A 84 -10.75 1.49 -15.44
C ARG A 84 -10.04 1.14 -16.75
N GLU A 85 -10.55 1.61 -17.87
CA GLU A 85 -9.94 1.34 -19.19
C GLU A 85 -8.51 1.89 -19.25
N ARG A 86 -8.31 3.10 -18.76
CA ARG A 86 -7.00 3.73 -18.68
C ARG A 86 -6.03 2.96 -17.80
N LEU A 87 -6.49 2.52 -16.60
CA LEU A 87 -5.68 1.69 -15.72
C LEU A 87 -5.28 0.37 -16.38
N ASN A 88 -6.22 -0.32 -17.01
CA ASN A 88 -5.97 -1.58 -17.71
C ASN A 88 -5.02 -1.40 -18.90
N GLN A 89 -5.09 -0.27 -19.58
CA GLN A 89 -4.21 0.05 -20.71
C GLN A 89 -2.78 0.38 -20.27
N ILE A 90 -2.62 1.22 -19.22
CA ILE A 90 -1.32 1.69 -18.77
C ILE A 90 -0.60 0.62 -17.95
N ARG A 91 -1.29 -0.01 -16.99
CA ARG A 91 -0.71 -0.95 -16.03
C ARG A 91 -0.59 -2.39 -16.55
N LYS A 92 -0.44 -2.58 -17.87
CA LYS A 92 -0.21 -3.93 -18.45
C LYS A 92 1.04 -4.59 -17.87
N THR A 93 2.06 -3.79 -17.65
CA THR A 93 3.27 -4.17 -16.91
C THR A 93 3.61 -3.06 -15.93
N THR A 94 4.23 -3.43 -14.82
CA THR A 94 4.73 -2.50 -13.82
C THR A 94 6.16 -2.86 -13.46
N ILE A 95 7.05 -1.87 -13.44
CA ILE A 95 8.40 -1.99 -12.87
C ILE A 95 8.49 -0.95 -11.77
N GLU A 96 8.72 -1.41 -10.54
CA GLU A 96 8.78 -0.58 -9.35
C GLU A 96 10.10 -0.83 -8.62
N ARG A 97 10.79 0.24 -8.23
CA ARG A 97 12.02 0.19 -7.44
C ARG A 97 11.86 1.06 -6.21
N GLY A 98 12.41 0.62 -5.12
CA GLY A 98 12.32 1.36 -3.86
C GLY A 98 13.16 0.78 -2.76
N ARG A 99 12.84 1.24 -1.56
CA ARG A 99 13.44 0.76 -0.31
C ARG A 99 12.35 0.39 0.67
N THR A 100 12.57 -0.70 1.37
CA THR A 100 11.72 -1.15 2.47
C THR A 100 12.56 -1.26 3.72
N LYS A 101 12.02 -0.80 4.85
CA LYS A 101 12.54 -1.09 6.19
C LYS A 101 11.63 -2.15 6.81
N LEU A 102 12.18 -3.30 7.10
CA LEU A 102 11.48 -4.39 7.78
C LEU A 102 11.86 -4.35 9.25
N THR A 103 10.87 -4.29 10.15
CA THR A 103 11.09 -4.31 11.59
C THR A 103 10.83 -5.71 12.12
N ALA A 104 11.86 -6.36 12.64
CA ALA A 104 11.77 -7.67 13.27
C ALA A 104 11.07 -7.59 14.64
N ALA A 105 10.68 -8.74 15.19
CA ALA A 105 9.99 -8.82 16.48
C ALA A 105 10.82 -8.29 17.67
N ASP A 106 12.14 -8.37 17.58
CA ASP A 106 13.10 -7.84 18.56
C ASP A 106 13.38 -6.33 18.39
N GLY A 107 12.78 -5.68 17.38
CA GLY A 107 12.95 -4.27 17.07
C GLY A 107 14.12 -3.96 16.13
N HIS A 108 14.87 -4.97 15.68
CA HIS A 108 15.88 -4.78 14.64
C HIS A 108 15.23 -4.31 13.32
N ILE A 109 15.90 -3.39 12.61
CA ILE A 109 15.42 -2.86 11.34
C ILE A 109 16.38 -3.26 10.23
N ASP A 110 15.87 -4.04 9.27
CA ASP A 110 16.57 -4.43 8.06
C ASP A 110 16.23 -3.46 6.92
N PRO A 111 17.19 -2.67 6.41
CA PRO A 111 17.00 -1.92 5.19
C PRO A 111 17.13 -2.85 3.98
N VAL A 112 16.14 -2.85 3.10
CA VAL A 112 16.08 -3.70 1.91
C VAL A 112 15.86 -2.82 0.69
N ASN A 113 16.74 -2.89 -0.30
CA ASN A 113 16.43 -2.39 -1.63
C ASN A 113 15.60 -3.44 -2.36
N TYR A 114 14.61 -3.00 -3.13
CA TYR A 114 13.81 -3.94 -3.90
C TYR A 114 13.57 -3.45 -5.33
N GLU A 115 13.36 -4.42 -6.21
CA GLU A 115 12.81 -4.22 -7.53
C GLU A 115 11.68 -5.22 -7.75
N ARG A 116 10.53 -4.73 -8.23
CA ARG A 116 9.33 -5.52 -8.47
C ARG A 116 8.87 -5.38 -9.90
N TRP A 117 8.64 -6.50 -10.56
CA TRP A 117 8.04 -6.60 -11.88
C TRP A 117 6.69 -7.29 -11.78
N ILE A 118 5.71 -6.73 -12.48
CA ILE A 118 4.37 -7.31 -12.57
C ILE A 118 3.98 -7.37 -14.03
N ILE A 119 3.53 -8.54 -14.48
CA ILE A 119 2.80 -8.70 -15.73
C ILE A 119 1.34 -8.93 -15.37
N ARG A 120 0.51 -7.95 -15.71
CA ARG A 120 -0.91 -7.94 -15.41
C ARG A 120 -1.62 -9.02 -16.24
N ALA A 121 -2.55 -9.72 -15.62
CA ALA A 121 -3.46 -10.67 -16.25
C ALA A 121 -4.91 -10.22 -16.08
N ASP A 122 -5.88 -11.01 -16.53
CA ASP A 122 -7.31 -10.71 -16.41
C ASP A 122 -7.75 -10.59 -14.94
N THR A 123 -7.15 -11.40 -14.07
CA THR A 123 -7.43 -11.44 -12.63
C THR A 123 -6.13 -11.43 -11.83
N LEU A 124 -6.19 -10.99 -10.55
CA LEU A 124 -5.01 -10.90 -9.66
C LEU A 124 -4.34 -12.27 -9.43
N ASP A 125 -5.12 -13.35 -9.39
CA ASP A 125 -4.58 -14.70 -9.19
C ASP A 125 -3.75 -15.22 -10.37
N LYS A 126 -3.94 -14.66 -11.57
CA LYS A 126 -3.19 -15.00 -12.79
C LYS A 126 -2.02 -14.06 -13.06
N GLU A 127 -1.84 -12.99 -12.28
CA GLU A 127 -0.71 -12.09 -12.45
C GLU A 127 0.62 -12.81 -12.19
N ARG A 128 1.62 -12.46 -12.98
CA ARG A 128 3.01 -12.86 -12.72
C ARG A 128 3.73 -11.73 -12.02
N ILE A 129 4.32 -12.03 -10.89
CA ILE A 129 4.99 -11.06 -10.03
C ILE A 129 6.36 -11.60 -9.66
N ARG A 130 7.40 -10.79 -9.87
CA ARG A 130 8.74 -11.03 -9.36
C ARG A 130 9.12 -9.89 -8.43
N LEU A 131 9.63 -10.21 -7.26
CA LEU A 131 10.13 -9.29 -6.25
C LEU A 131 11.57 -9.68 -5.92
N ASP A 132 12.52 -8.93 -6.41
CA ASP A 132 13.92 -9.04 -6.03
C ASP A 132 14.16 -8.18 -4.79
N GLN A 133 14.81 -8.76 -3.79
CA GLN A 133 15.12 -8.10 -2.53
C GLN A 133 16.62 -8.21 -2.26
N GLU A 134 17.24 -7.06 -1.99
CA GLU A 134 18.65 -6.95 -1.67
C GLU A 134 18.81 -6.45 -0.24
N TYR A 135 19.24 -7.36 0.60
CA TYR A 135 19.63 -7.13 1.98
C TYR A 135 21.13 -6.80 2.05
N PRO A 136 21.65 -6.27 3.17
CA PRO A 136 23.09 -6.02 3.30
C PRO A 136 23.97 -7.24 3.04
N ASN A 137 23.49 -8.44 3.34
CA ASN A 137 24.26 -9.69 3.28
C ASN A 137 23.67 -10.76 2.36
N ALA A 138 22.56 -10.50 1.70
CA ALA A 138 21.86 -11.49 0.89
C ALA A 138 21.02 -10.83 -0.20
N ARG A 139 20.91 -11.49 -1.33
CA ARG A 139 19.95 -11.14 -2.38
C ARG A 139 19.15 -12.36 -2.75
N TYR A 140 17.83 -12.23 -2.79
CA TYR A 140 16.96 -13.29 -3.28
C TYR A 140 15.74 -12.72 -3.99
N SER A 141 15.10 -13.57 -4.78
CA SER A 141 13.86 -13.23 -5.48
C SER A 141 12.72 -14.08 -4.97
N LEU A 142 11.53 -13.50 -4.87
CA LEU A 142 10.26 -14.21 -4.74
C LEU A 142 9.50 -14.05 -6.04
N ILE A 143 9.02 -15.16 -6.58
CA ILE A 143 8.34 -15.18 -7.87
C ILE A 143 7.00 -15.86 -7.68
N ARG A 144 5.95 -15.22 -8.18
CA ARG A 144 4.62 -15.79 -8.33
C ARG A 144 4.33 -15.93 -9.82
N SER A 145 4.16 -17.16 -10.26
CA SER A 145 3.79 -17.51 -11.64
C SER A 145 2.96 -18.77 -11.62
N ASP A 146 1.95 -18.87 -12.48
CA ASP A 146 1.05 -20.03 -12.58
C ASP A 146 0.45 -20.45 -11.22
N GLN A 147 0.07 -19.45 -10.42
CA GLN A 147 -0.50 -19.61 -9.07
C GLN A 147 0.46 -20.29 -8.05
N LYS A 148 1.74 -20.42 -8.39
CA LYS A 148 2.78 -20.96 -7.50
C LYS A 148 3.70 -19.84 -7.05
N ILE A 149 4.23 -19.99 -5.84
CA ILE A 149 5.27 -19.11 -5.30
C ILE A 149 6.53 -19.94 -5.10
N PHE A 150 7.64 -19.44 -5.63
CA PHE A 150 8.96 -20.00 -5.43
C PHE A 150 9.97 -18.87 -5.25
N GLY A 151 11.11 -19.20 -4.69
CA GLY A 151 12.22 -18.27 -4.53
C GLY A 151 13.42 -18.68 -5.37
N ILE A 152 14.29 -17.70 -5.66
CA ILE A 152 15.61 -17.93 -6.26
C ILE A 152 16.65 -17.28 -5.35
N TYR A 153 17.68 -18.06 -4.99
CA TYR A 153 18.85 -17.62 -4.22
C TYR A 153 20.10 -18.25 -4.82
N ASN A 154 21.07 -17.44 -5.25
CA ASN A 154 22.29 -17.91 -5.93
C ASN A 154 21.99 -18.91 -7.05
N ASP A 155 21.10 -18.53 -7.97
CA ASP A 155 20.63 -19.32 -9.12
C ASP A 155 19.97 -20.67 -8.75
N SER A 156 19.74 -20.92 -7.48
CA SER A 156 19.06 -22.13 -7.00
C SER A 156 17.62 -21.80 -6.60
N ILE A 157 16.69 -22.65 -7.03
CA ILE A 157 15.28 -22.52 -6.70
C ILE A 157 15.07 -23.10 -5.29
N PHE A 158 14.27 -22.40 -4.50
CA PHE A 158 13.84 -22.85 -3.18
C PHE A 158 12.33 -22.62 -2.96
N THR A 159 11.75 -23.40 -2.06
CA THR A 159 10.38 -23.15 -1.57
C THR A 159 10.45 -22.13 -0.44
N PRO A 160 9.83 -20.95 -0.59
CA PRO A 160 9.79 -19.98 0.49
C PRO A 160 9.03 -20.53 1.71
N ARG A 161 9.34 -20.01 2.89
CA ARG A 161 8.57 -20.33 4.10
C ARG A 161 7.13 -19.84 3.96
N ASP A 162 6.21 -20.49 4.66
CA ASP A 162 4.78 -20.20 4.59
C ASP A 162 4.46 -18.75 4.97
N ASP A 163 5.16 -18.20 5.98
CA ASP A 163 4.99 -16.80 6.39
C ASP A 163 5.44 -15.79 5.30
N ALA A 164 6.56 -16.06 4.62
CA ALA A 164 7.05 -15.23 3.51
C ALA A 164 6.12 -15.34 2.30
N SER A 165 5.68 -16.53 1.94
CA SER A 165 4.70 -16.77 0.88
C SER A 165 3.40 -16.03 1.16
N LYS A 166 2.90 -16.12 2.40
CA LYS A 166 1.67 -15.46 2.83
C LYS A 166 1.78 -13.94 2.81
N THR A 167 2.92 -13.39 3.26
CA THR A 167 3.19 -11.96 3.18
C THR A 167 3.19 -11.47 1.74
N PHE A 168 3.82 -12.22 0.83
CA PHE A 168 3.87 -11.91 -0.59
C PHE A 168 2.48 -11.97 -1.24
N GLU A 169 1.66 -12.97 -0.90
CA GLU A 169 0.25 -13.05 -1.32
C GLU A 169 -0.57 -11.87 -0.80
N ASN A 170 -0.43 -11.48 0.46
CA ASN A 170 -1.17 -10.38 1.04
C ASN A 170 -0.83 -9.03 0.38
N GLN A 171 0.39 -8.82 -0.07
CA GLN A 171 0.74 -7.63 -0.86
C GLN A 171 -0.05 -7.57 -2.18
N THR A 172 -0.34 -8.71 -2.80
CA THR A 172 -1.11 -8.79 -4.04
C THR A 172 -2.61 -8.67 -3.78
N PHE A 173 -3.17 -9.57 -2.96
CA PHE A 173 -4.61 -9.74 -2.83
C PHE A 173 -5.27 -8.78 -1.83
N ARG A 174 -4.50 -8.11 -0.98
CA ARG A 174 -4.99 -7.14 0.00
C ARG A 174 -4.45 -5.73 -0.26
N GLY A 175 -3.81 -5.51 -1.42
CA GLY A 175 -3.33 -4.20 -1.87
C GLY A 175 -4.43 -3.33 -2.47
N ILE A 176 -4.08 -2.12 -2.90
CA ILE A 176 -5.01 -1.18 -3.56
C ILE A 176 -5.61 -1.81 -4.83
N GLU A 177 -4.86 -2.64 -5.56
CA GLU A 177 -5.34 -3.31 -6.76
C GLU A 177 -6.57 -4.19 -6.51
N ALA A 178 -6.72 -4.78 -5.31
CA ALA A 178 -7.91 -5.55 -4.95
C ALA A 178 -9.21 -4.70 -5.02
N LEU A 179 -9.15 -3.42 -4.64
CA LEU A 179 -10.27 -2.50 -4.81
C LEU A 179 -10.40 -2.01 -6.26
N LEU A 180 -9.28 -1.67 -6.93
CA LEU A 180 -9.33 -1.15 -8.30
C LEU A 180 -9.86 -2.19 -9.31
N ARG A 181 -9.68 -3.47 -9.00
CA ARG A 181 -10.03 -4.60 -9.87
C ARG A 181 -11.13 -5.50 -9.33
N TYR A 182 -11.94 -5.00 -8.41
CA TYR A 182 -12.98 -5.81 -7.75
C TYR A 182 -13.94 -6.49 -8.73
N LYS A 183 -14.23 -5.88 -9.89
CA LYS A 183 -15.09 -6.48 -10.91
C LYS A 183 -14.40 -7.60 -11.67
N GLU A 184 -13.16 -7.37 -12.08
CA GLU A 184 -12.34 -8.34 -12.81
C GLU A 184 -12.09 -9.59 -11.95
N ASP A 185 -11.87 -9.39 -10.65
CA ASP A 185 -11.66 -10.48 -9.69
C ASP A 185 -12.97 -11.06 -9.13
N GLU A 186 -14.14 -10.55 -9.60
CA GLU A 186 -15.47 -10.93 -9.12
C GLU A 186 -15.57 -10.87 -7.57
N SER A 187 -14.91 -9.89 -6.98
CA SER A 187 -14.95 -9.68 -5.54
C SER A 187 -16.26 -9.03 -5.12
N LYS A 188 -16.80 -9.47 -3.98
CA LYS A 188 -17.94 -8.81 -3.34
C LYS A 188 -17.48 -7.52 -2.69
N ILE A 189 -18.22 -6.41 -2.91
CA ILE A 189 -17.97 -5.15 -2.23
C ILE A 189 -19.19 -4.71 -1.43
N GLU A 190 -18.95 -4.15 -0.24
CA GLU A 190 -19.99 -3.66 0.66
C GLU A 190 -19.57 -2.31 1.23
N LEU A 191 -20.55 -1.41 1.42
CA LEU A 191 -20.32 -0.16 2.13
C LEU A 191 -20.38 -0.45 3.64
N GLY A 192 -19.23 -0.46 4.30
CA GLY A 192 -19.08 -0.70 5.74
C GLY A 192 -19.45 0.52 6.60
N GLY A 193 -19.83 1.65 5.97
CA GLY A 193 -20.24 2.87 6.65
C GLY A 193 -19.44 4.09 6.22
N ARG A 194 -19.63 5.16 7.01
CA ARG A 194 -18.89 6.43 6.88
C ARG A 194 -18.57 6.93 8.28
N ASP A 195 -17.32 7.38 8.48
CA ASP A 195 -16.92 7.96 9.75
C ASP A 195 -15.82 9.01 9.55
N LYS A 196 -15.58 9.80 10.58
CA LYS A 196 -14.56 10.84 10.62
C LYS A 196 -13.43 10.44 11.55
N ILE A 197 -12.23 10.22 10.97
CA ILE A 197 -11.03 9.87 11.73
C ILE A 197 -10.00 10.99 11.57
N MET A 198 -9.52 11.58 12.67
CA MET A 198 -8.54 12.66 12.68
C MET A 198 -8.88 13.80 11.69
N ALA A 199 -10.12 14.30 11.76
CA ALA A 199 -10.66 15.38 10.90
C ALA A 199 -10.83 15.05 9.41
N VAL A 200 -10.57 13.81 8.97
CA VAL A 200 -10.82 13.34 7.61
C VAL A 200 -12.06 12.46 7.59
N ASP A 201 -13.01 12.77 6.69
CA ASP A 201 -14.19 11.94 6.46
C ASP A 201 -13.85 10.80 5.50
N TYR A 202 -14.23 9.55 5.88
CA TYR A 202 -13.99 8.34 5.12
C TYR A 202 -15.27 7.62 4.74
N PHE A 203 -15.28 7.00 3.57
CA PHE A 203 -16.12 5.85 3.25
C PHE A 203 -15.32 4.58 3.57
N PHE A 204 -15.99 3.59 4.16
CA PHE A 204 -15.42 2.27 4.39
C PHE A 204 -15.95 1.32 3.33
N ILE A 205 -15.06 0.76 2.53
CA ILE A 205 -15.38 -0.24 1.51
C ILE A 205 -14.77 -1.56 1.95
N ASP A 206 -15.62 -2.54 2.24
CA ASP A 206 -15.22 -3.91 2.52
C ASP A 206 -15.20 -4.68 1.19
N VAL A 207 -14.04 -5.23 0.84
CA VAL A 207 -13.84 -6.10 -0.32
C VAL A 207 -13.61 -7.52 0.19
N THR A 208 -14.38 -8.48 -0.33
CA THR A 208 -14.20 -9.90 -0.05
C THR A 208 -13.94 -10.61 -1.38
N ASP A 209 -12.77 -11.22 -1.53
CA ASP A 209 -12.39 -11.92 -2.73
C ASP A 209 -12.96 -13.35 -2.79
N LYS A 210 -12.74 -14.06 -3.90
CA LYS A 210 -13.20 -15.45 -4.10
C LYS A 210 -12.67 -16.44 -3.09
N ALA A 211 -11.50 -16.17 -2.49
CA ALA A 211 -10.91 -17.00 -1.43
C ALA A 211 -11.46 -16.65 -0.03
N GLY A 212 -12.40 -15.71 0.06
CA GLY A 212 -12.99 -15.27 1.33
C GLY A 212 -12.10 -14.30 2.12
N ARG A 213 -11.01 -13.78 1.53
CA ARG A 213 -10.15 -12.80 2.19
C ARG A 213 -10.86 -11.46 2.22
N LYS A 214 -11.15 -10.94 3.41
CA LYS A 214 -11.79 -9.65 3.61
C LYS A 214 -10.75 -8.57 3.87
N THR A 215 -10.88 -7.43 3.18
CA THR A 215 -10.05 -6.23 3.35
C THR A 215 -10.95 -5.01 3.40
N ARG A 216 -10.78 -4.17 4.42
CA ARG A 216 -11.47 -2.88 4.56
C ARG A 216 -10.61 -1.75 4.04
N PHE A 217 -11.14 -0.98 3.10
CA PHE A 217 -10.49 0.19 2.53
C PHE A 217 -11.11 1.46 3.10
N TYR A 218 -10.27 2.39 3.53
CA TYR A 218 -10.62 3.71 4.03
C TYR A 218 -10.40 4.72 2.91
N VAL A 219 -11.48 5.12 2.28
CA VAL A 219 -11.49 6.04 1.13
C VAL A 219 -11.85 7.44 1.60
N SER A 220 -10.99 8.43 1.36
CA SER A 220 -11.30 9.83 1.67
C SER A 220 -12.53 10.28 0.89
N SER A 221 -13.56 10.78 1.57
CA SER A 221 -14.79 11.26 0.93
C SER A 221 -14.57 12.51 0.06
N LYS A 222 -13.50 13.26 0.34
CA LYS A 222 -13.14 14.50 -0.40
C LYS A 222 -12.33 14.22 -1.66
N THR A 223 -11.41 13.24 -1.63
CA THR A 223 -10.43 13.03 -2.71
C THR A 223 -10.57 11.69 -3.38
N TYR A 224 -11.37 10.78 -2.85
CA TYR A 224 -11.52 9.39 -3.28
C TYR A 224 -10.18 8.61 -3.34
N ARG A 225 -9.17 9.06 -2.58
CA ARG A 225 -7.92 8.33 -2.39
C ARG A 225 -8.11 7.29 -1.30
N VAL A 226 -7.53 6.12 -1.50
CA VAL A 226 -7.42 5.08 -0.45
C VAL A 226 -6.34 5.52 0.52
N MET A 227 -6.70 6.00 1.70
CA MET A 227 -5.72 6.48 2.68
C MET A 227 -5.14 5.38 3.55
N MET A 228 -5.89 4.31 3.77
CA MET A 228 -5.42 3.10 4.46
C MET A 228 -6.30 1.90 4.13
N LEU A 229 -5.82 0.73 4.48
CA LEU A 229 -6.59 -0.51 4.48
C LEU A 229 -6.31 -1.30 5.77
N GLU A 230 -7.26 -2.16 6.13
CA GLU A 230 -7.14 -3.06 7.28
C GLU A 230 -7.63 -4.46 6.91
N TYR A 231 -6.99 -5.46 7.51
CA TYR A 231 -7.41 -6.86 7.44
C TYR A 231 -6.91 -7.64 8.65
N ASP A 232 -7.57 -8.75 8.94
CA ASP A 232 -7.14 -9.71 9.95
C ASP A 232 -6.53 -10.93 9.28
N GLU A 233 -5.41 -11.41 9.79
CA GLU A 233 -4.73 -12.61 9.31
C GLU A 233 -4.15 -13.37 10.50
N ALA A 234 -4.57 -14.64 10.68
CA ALA A 234 -4.11 -15.51 11.78
C ALA A 234 -4.21 -14.88 13.19
N GLY A 235 -5.24 -14.06 13.42
CA GLY A 235 -5.48 -13.38 14.71
C GLY A 235 -4.67 -12.10 14.91
N VAL A 236 -3.89 -11.67 13.93
CA VAL A 236 -3.16 -10.40 13.93
C VAL A 236 -3.92 -9.38 13.09
N LYS A 237 -4.10 -8.17 13.62
CA LYS A 237 -4.71 -7.07 12.88
C LYS A 237 -3.66 -6.27 12.11
N TYR A 238 -3.76 -6.31 10.81
CA TYR A 238 -2.89 -5.55 9.92
C TYR A 238 -3.57 -4.26 9.46
N LYS A 239 -2.77 -3.17 9.42
CA LYS A 239 -3.19 -1.86 8.92
C LYS A 239 -2.09 -1.29 8.02
N ARG A 240 -2.40 -1.00 6.75
CA ARG A 240 -1.48 -0.33 5.84
C ARG A 240 -1.96 1.08 5.56
N LYS A 241 -1.14 2.08 5.85
CA LYS A 241 -1.40 3.50 5.55
C LYS A 241 -0.61 3.91 4.31
N PHE A 242 -1.20 4.81 3.51
CA PHE A 242 -0.63 5.29 2.26
C PHE A 242 -0.38 6.79 2.30
N TYR A 243 0.77 7.22 1.78
CA TYR A 243 1.23 8.60 1.82
C TYR A 243 1.86 9.00 0.48
N ASN A 244 2.20 10.28 0.34
CA ASN A 244 2.98 10.83 -0.77
C ASN A 244 2.39 10.47 -2.14
N TYR A 245 1.08 10.70 -2.30
CA TYR A 245 0.40 10.44 -3.56
C TYR A 245 0.89 11.35 -4.67
N ASN A 246 1.31 10.77 -5.80
CA ASN A 246 1.69 11.48 -7.00
C ASN A 246 1.24 10.70 -8.25
N TYR A 247 1.28 11.35 -9.41
CA TYR A 247 0.97 10.71 -10.68
C TYR A 247 2.23 10.18 -11.35
N ALA A 248 2.19 8.91 -11.77
CA ALA A 248 3.16 8.28 -12.64
C ALA A 248 2.46 7.88 -13.94
N GLN A 249 2.91 8.41 -15.07
CA GLN A 249 2.36 8.15 -16.41
C GLN A 249 0.83 8.27 -16.48
N GLY A 250 0.25 9.23 -15.72
CA GLY A 250 -1.20 9.48 -15.69
C GLY A 250 -1.99 8.56 -14.75
N THR A 251 -1.34 7.73 -13.94
CA THR A 251 -2.01 6.97 -12.87
C THR A 251 -1.57 7.45 -11.49
N LEU A 252 -2.52 7.50 -10.54
CA LEU A 252 -2.24 7.89 -9.16
C LEU A 252 -1.56 6.75 -8.41
N VAL A 253 -0.45 7.05 -7.72
CA VAL A 253 0.36 6.09 -6.96
C VAL A 253 0.71 6.66 -5.60
N PRO A 254 0.56 5.90 -4.49
CA PRO A 254 1.16 6.27 -3.20
C PRO A 254 2.65 5.89 -3.21
N TYR A 255 3.53 6.87 -3.08
CA TYR A 255 4.98 6.65 -3.10
C TYR A 255 5.55 6.21 -1.74
N ARG A 256 4.74 6.24 -0.69
CA ARG A 256 5.10 5.73 0.63
C ARG A 256 3.96 4.94 1.23
N SER A 257 4.27 3.82 1.86
CA SER A 257 3.32 3.06 2.69
C SER A 257 3.98 2.58 3.99
N VAL A 258 3.15 2.42 5.03
CA VAL A 258 3.57 1.88 6.33
C VAL A 258 2.58 0.79 6.74
N LEU A 259 3.10 -0.41 6.99
CA LEU A 259 2.32 -1.54 7.48
C LEU A 259 2.50 -1.68 8.99
N TYR A 260 1.41 -1.81 9.67
CA TYR A 260 1.33 -2.10 11.10
C TYR A 260 0.77 -3.50 11.31
N ALA A 261 1.29 -4.21 12.31
CA ALA A 261 0.72 -5.43 12.87
C ALA A 261 0.45 -5.18 14.36
N ASP A 262 -0.82 -5.28 14.79
CA ASP A 262 -1.27 -4.92 16.14
C ASP A 262 -0.72 -3.56 16.60
N ASP A 263 -0.89 -2.53 15.74
CA ASP A 263 -0.43 -1.15 15.90
C ASP A 263 1.11 -0.93 15.99
N LYS A 264 1.92 -1.98 15.84
CA LYS A 264 3.39 -1.88 15.71
C LYS A 264 3.79 -1.79 14.26
N VAL A 265 4.72 -0.88 13.93
CA VAL A 265 5.28 -0.78 12.58
C VAL A 265 6.11 -2.03 12.29
N VAL A 266 5.77 -2.73 11.20
CA VAL A 266 6.50 -3.92 10.73
C VAL A 266 7.16 -3.72 9.37
N GLU A 267 6.65 -2.75 8.57
CA GLU A 267 7.20 -2.44 7.26
C GLU A 267 7.00 -0.96 6.94
N GLU A 268 8.05 -0.30 6.46
CA GLU A 268 7.96 1.02 5.82
C GLU A 268 8.54 0.91 4.42
N THR A 269 7.75 1.25 3.40
CA THR A 269 8.17 1.19 2.00
C THR A 269 8.12 2.57 1.37
N ASP A 270 9.22 2.97 0.73
CA ASP A 270 9.34 4.17 -0.08
C ASP A 270 9.66 3.77 -1.53
N ILE A 271 8.79 4.13 -2.47
CA ILE A 271 8.99 3.92 -3.91
C ILE A 271 9.90 5.04 -4.43
N SER A 272 11.02 4.66 -5.04
CA SER A 272 11.92 5.60 -5.70
C SER A 272 11.51 5.87 -7.14
N THR A 273 11.17 4.80 -7.88
CA THR A 273 10.69 4.88 -9.26
C THR A 273 9.60 3.86 -9.52
N ILE A 274 8.64 4.24 -10.34
CA ILE A 274 7.63 3.32 -10.88
C ILE A 274 7.36 3.67 -12.34
N THR A 275 7.35 2.66 -13.20
CA THR A 275 7.04 2.78 -14.62
C THR A 275 6.05 1.72 -15.04
N PHE A 276 5.21 2.08 -16.01
CA PHE A 276 4.17 1.22 -16.55
C PHE A 276 4.35 1.00 -18.05
N GLY A 277 3.83 -0.10 -18.57
CA GLY A 277 3.78 -0.40 -20.00
C GLY A 277 5.14 -0.72 -20.64
N GLN A 278 6.20 -0.86 -19.86
CA GLN A 278 7.50 -1.26 -20.36
C GLN A 278 7.52 -2.75 -20.71
N LYS A 279 8.31 -3.12 -21.73
CA LYS A 279 8.53 -4.54 -22.04
C LYS A 279 9.24 -5.22 -20.87
N VAL A 280 8.67 -6.30 -20.40
CA VAL A 280 9.22 -7.17 -19.35
C VAL A 280 9.49 -8.52 -19.96
N ASP A 281 10.66 -9.10 -19.70
CA ASP A 281 11.02 -10.43 -20.16
C ASP A 281 10.24 -11.48 -19.37
N GLU A 282 9.48 -12.32 -20.07
CA GLU A 282 8.67 -13.37 -19.44
C GLU A 282 9.50 -14.50 -18.84
N GLU A 283 10.73 -14.69 -19.31
CA GLU A 283 11.66 -15.69 -18.76
C GLU A 283 12.01 -15.40 -17.30
N MET A 284 11.94 -14.11 -16.87
CA MET A 284 12.18 -13.72 -15.48
C MET A 284 11.22 -14.38 -14.47
N PHE A 285 10.08 -14.88 -14.93
CA PHE A 285 9.03 -15.49 -14.08
C PHE A 285 9.04 -17.01 -14.12
N LYS A 286 9.98 -17.63 -14.80
CA LYS A 286 10.10 -19.09 -14.88
C LYS A 286 11.03 -19.60 -13.79
N ALA A 287 10.70 -20.79 -13.28
CA ALA A 287 11.67 -21.63 -12.61
C ALA A 287 12.59 -22.18 -13.71
N GLY A 288 13.86 -21.80 -13.70
CA GLY A 288 14.86 -22.16 -14.71
C GLY A 288 14.97 -23.66 -14.95
#